data_7dd1baedfac6efc2797da1e3d94b9864
#
_entry.id   7dd1baedfac6efc2797da1e3d94b9864
#
_cell.length_a   1.000
_cell.length_b   1.000
_cell.length_c   1.000
_cell.angle_alpha   90.00
_cell.angle_beta   90.00
_cell.angle_gamma   90.00
#
_symmetry.space_group_name_H-M   'P 1'
#
loop_
_entity.id
_entity.type
_entity.pdbx_description
1 polymer ?
#
loop_
_entity_poly.entity_id
_entity_poly.type
_entity_poly.pdbx_seq_one_letter_code
_entity_poly.pdbx_strand_id
1 'polypeptide(L)'
;DEQRGSQEASKESGSAGEGGGFASQPSALGPEPSVEASAEGGSSASEEAPSDEGSNVDGTLKPGTLVVDGTAIPYRDVRGGTTPSSGGGLWLGSDAVDDGSWGYFVGHNPGSFAPVRSLSSGDAVVVCDRSGGQRTYTVRDVFQVEETATWKTIASRVTGYGESVVLQTCAGDGMNVIVVAA
;
A
#
# COMPACT_ATOMS: atom_id res chain seq x y z
N ASP A 1 66.99 13.13 -9.30
CA ASP A 1 66.38 12.45 -10.44
C ASP A 1 64.94 12.18 -10.11
N GLU A 2 64.03 13.00 -10.45
CA GLU A 2 63.23 13.19 -11.65
C GLU A 2 62.53 11.93 -12.15
N GLN A 3 61.23 11.89 -12.01
CA GLN A 3 60.23 11.92 -13.05
C GLN A 3 58.86 11.69 -12.44
N ARG A 4 57.99 12.64 -12.37
CA ARG A 4 56.98 13.13 -13.30
C ARG A 4 56.26 12.05 -14.07
N GLY A 5 55.03 11.83 -13.74
CA GLY A 5 54.07 11.00 -14.46
C GLY A 5 52.66 11.48 -14.23
N SER A 6 52.15 12.20 -15.17
CA SER A 6 50.92 12.91 -15.36
C SER A 6 49.65 12.03 -15.21
N GLN A 7 48.65 12.58 -14.60
CA GLN A 7 47.24 12.76 -14.99
C GLN A 7 46.67 11.83 -16.07
N GLU A 8 45.58 11.18 -15.77
CA GLU A 8 44.43 11.24 -16.66
C GLU A 8 43.10 11.15 -15.89
N ALA A 9 42.34 12.19 -16.06
CA ALA A 9 40.98 12.29 -15.59
C ALA A 9 40.05 11.58 -16.57
N SER A 10 39.35 10.54 -16.10
CA SER A 10 38.21 10.00 -16.84
C SER A 10 36.94 10.54 -16.25
N LYS A 11 36.35 11.48 -16.96
CA LYS A 11 34.96 11.88 -16.85
C LYS A 11 34.11 10.71 -17.31
N GLU A 12 33.31 10.17 -16.43
CA GLU A 12 32.16 9.39 -16.85
C GLU A 12 30.88 10.04 -16.37
N SER A 13 30.17 10.50 -17.37
CA SER A 13 28.85 11.04 -17.38
C SER A 13 27.86 9.90 -17.07
N GLY A 14 27.37 9.82 -15.87
CA GLY A 14 26.31 8.90 -15.46
C GLY A 14 24.97 9.60 -15.46
N SER A 15 24.16 9.21 -16.41
CA SER A 15 22.78 9.58 -16.65
C SER A 15 21.93 9.65 -15.39
N ALA A 16 21.22 10.75 -15.20
CA ALA A 16 20.16 10.94 -14.23
C ALA A 16 18.97 10.02 -14.55
N GLY A 17 18.75 9.04 -13.69
CA GLY A 17 17.49 8.30 -13.63
C GLY A 17 16.51 9.09 -12.76
N GLU A 18 15.50 9.63 -13.40
CA GLU A 18 14.43 10.37 -12.76
C GLU A 18 13.67 9.44 -11.80
N GLY A 19 13.73 9.78 -10.52
CA GLY A 19 12.98 9.12 -9.47
C GLY A 19 11.50 9.47 -9.57
N GLY A 20 10.67 8.45 -9.77
CA GLY A 20 9.23 8.59 -9.61
C GLY A 20 8.90 8.94 -8.15
N GLY A 21 8.53 10.18 -7.91
CA GLY A 21 7.98 10.62 -6.65
C GLY A 21 6.63 9.97 -6.42
N PHE A 22 6.30 9.70 -5.16
CA PHE A 22 4.95 9.28 -4.78
C PHE A 22 3.99 10.41 -5.19
N ALA A 23 3.19 10.15 -6.23
CA ALA A 23 2.34 11.16 -6.82
C ALA A 23 1.27 11.61 -5.83
N SER A 24 1.38 12.86 -5.40
CA SER A 24 0.27 13.62 -4.86
C SER A 24 -0.78 13.78 -5.96
N GLN A 25 -2.00 13.37 -5.68
CA GLN A 25 -3.11 13.54 -6.61
C GLN A 25 -3.49 15.03 -6.70
N PRO A 26 -3.62 15.60 -7.90
CA PRO A 26 -4.26 16.90 -8.06
C PRO A 26 -5.78 16.73 -7.92
N SER A 27 -6.38 17.53 -7.02
CA SER A 27 -7.81 17.77 -7.00
C SER A 27 -8.22 18.42 -8.31
N ALA A 28 -8.91 17.69 -9.17
CA ALA A 28 -9.56 18.26 -10.34
C ALA A 28 -11.01 18.61 -10.00
N LEU A 29 -11.27 19.90 -9.85
CA LEU A 29 -12.60 20.49 -9.96
C LEU A 29 -13.05 20.42 -11.43
N GLY A 30 -14.10 19.66 -11.69
CA GLY A 30 -14.79 19.66 -12.97
C GLY A 30 -16.22 20.16 -12.78
N PRO A 31 -16.79 20.87 -13.78
CA PRO A 31 -18.03 21.61 -13.61
C PRO A 31 -19.28 20.74 -13.75
N GLU A 32 -20.29 21.10 -12.97
CA GLU A 32 -21.64 20.59 -13.12
C GLU A 32 -22.26 20.96 -14.47
N PRO A 33 -23.18 20.16 -14.99
CA PRO A 33 -24.34 20.70 -15.70
C PRO A 33 -25.65 20.30 -15.04
N SER A 34 -26.42 21.33 -14.68
CA SER A 34 -27.84 21.26 -14.39
C SER A 34 -28.61 20.82 -15.62
N VAL A 35 -29.57 19.93 -15.46
CA VAL A 35 -30.86 19.99 -16.15
C VAL A 35 -31.93 19.21 -15.37
N GLU A 36 -33.08 19.87 -15.20
CA GLU A 36 -34.32 19.38 -14.65
C GLU A 36 -35.00 18.30 -15.52
N ALA A 37 -35.74 17.39 -14.93
CA ALA A 37 -37.19 17.26 -15.02
C ALA A 37 -37.69 15.86 -14.57
N SER A 38 -38.57 15.91 -13.58
CA SER A 38 -39.86 15.20 -13.35
C SER A 38 -40.07 13.73 -13.73
N ALA A 39 -40.47 12.96 -12.76
CA ALA A 39 -41.77 12.36 -12.47
C ALA A 39 -41.70 10.89 -12.02
N GLU A 40 -42.24 10.69 -10.80
CA GLU A 40 -43.09 9.62 -10.28
C GLU A 40 -42.86 8.14 -10.65
N GLY A 41 -42.74 7.31 -9.59
CA GLY A 41 -42.99 5.89 -9.65
C GLY A 41 -42.30 5.13 -8.51
N GLY A 42 -43.02 4.91 -7.41
CA GLY A 42 -42.53 4.18 -6.25
C GLY A 42 -42.22 2.71 -6.54
N SER A 43 -41.21 2.21 -5.85
CA SER A 43 -41.23 0.87 -5.28
C SER A 43 -40.10 0.74 -4.28
N SER A 44 -40.47 0.36 -3.08
CA SER A 44 -39.64 -0.05 -1.99
C SER A 44 -38.64 -1.12 -2.44
N ALA A 45 -37.37 -0.79 -2.44
CA ALA A 45 -36.30 -1.79 -2.47
C ALA A 45 -35.34 -1.46 -1.33
N SER A 46 -35.25 -2.39 -0.40
CA SER A 46 -34.28 -2.41 0.68
C SER A 46 -32.89 -2.09 0.15
N GLU A 47 -32.28 -1.04 0.67
CA GLU A 47 -30.85 -0.84 0.59
C GLU A 47 -30.17 -1.90 1.45
N GLU A 48 -29.75 -2.97 0.81
CA GLU A 48 -28.70 -3.81 1.35
C GLU A 48 -27.39 -3.04 1.24
N ALA A 49 -26.90 -2.59 2.39
CA ALA A 49 -25.53 -2.18 2.54
C ALA A 49 -24.61 -3.31 2.05
N PRO A 50 -23.51 -3.02 1.31
CA PRO A 50 -22.57 -4.06 0.93
C PRO A 50 -21.94 -4.62 2.20
N SER A 51 -22.35 -5.83 2.57
CA SER A 51 -21.72 -6.61 3.62
C SER A 51 -20.28 -6.90 3.18
N ASP A 52 -19.34 -6.40 3.94
CA ASP A 52 -17.92 -6.65 3.76
C ASP A 52 -17.59 -8.08 4.21
N GLU A 53 -17.84 -9.04 3.31
CA GLU A 53 -17.55 -10.45 3.57
C GLU A 53 -16.12 -10.81 3.12
N GLY A 54 -15.13 -10.41 3.92
CA GLY A 54 -13.74 -10.82 3.75
C GLY A 54 -13.46 -12.28 4.11
N SER A 55 -14.41 -12.97 4.77
CA SER A 55 -14.25 -14.38 5.17
C SER A 55 -15.30 -15.28 4.52
N ASN A 56 -14.89 -16.49 4.19
CA ASN A 56 -15.83 -17.54 3.80
C ASN A 56 -16.59 -18.06 5.03
N VAL A 57 -17.73 -18.68 4.82
CA VAL A 57 -18.60 -19.24 5.89
C VAL A 57 -17.93 -20.33 6.75
N ASP A 58 -16.82 -20.90 6.29
CA ASP A 58 -16.01 -21.89 7.01
C ASP A 58 -14.80 -21.27 7.74
N GLY A 59 -14.69 -19.93 7.77
CA GLY A 59 -13.59 -19.21 8.39
C GLY A 59 -12.31 -19.12 7.54
N THR A 60 -12.35 -19.62 6.31
CA THR A 60 -11.23 -19.51 5.37
C THR A 60 -11.24 -18.12 4.71
N LEU A 61 -10.11 -17.43 4.72
CA LEU A 61 -9.98 -16.13 4.06
C LEU A 61 -10.06 -16.29 2.55
N LYS A 62 -10.66 -15.31 1.88
CA LYS A 62 -10.65 -15.23 0.41
C LYS A 62 -9.24 -14.90 -0.08
N PRO A 63 -8.79 -15.48 -1.22
CA PRO A 63 -7.55 -15.06 -1.86
C PRO A 63 -7.53 -13.55 -2.11
N GLY A 64 -6.38 -12.92 -1.88
CA GLY A 64 -6.23 -11.47 -2.01
C GLY A 64 -6.82 -10.69 -0.82
N THR A 65 -6.66 -11.20 0.40
CA THR A 65 -7.16 -10.56 1.62
C THR A 65 -6.03 -10.34 2.64
N LEU A 66 -5.98 -9.14 3.22
CA LEU A 66 -5.23 -8.82 4.43
C LEU A 66 -6.19 -8.85 5.63
N VAL A 67 -5.73 -9.31 6.79
CA VAL A 67 -6.45 -9.08 8.06
C VAL A 67 -5.59 -8.21 8.94
N VAL A 68 -6.10 -7.05 9.30
CA VAL A 68 -5.43 -6.03 10.10
C VAL A 68 -6.37 -5.63 11.23
N ASP A 69 -5.92 -5.81 12.46
CA ASP A 69 -6.72 -5.52 13.66
C ASP A 69 -8.14 -6.14 13.58
N GLY A 70 -8.19 -7.42 13.16
CA GLY A 70 -9.43 -8.18 13.01
C GLY A 70 -10.29 -7.79 11.79
N THR A 71 -9.90 -6.77 11.03
CA THR A 71 -10.62 -6.31 9.84
C THR A 71 -10.08 -6.99 8.58
N ALA A 72 -10.94 -7.67 7.84
CA ALA A 72 -10.60 -8.26 6.55
C ALA A 72 -10.63 -7.17 5.45
N ILE A 73 -9.52 -7.00 4.75
CA ILE A 73 -9.32 -5.96 3.74
C ILE A 73 -8.96 -6.65 2.43
N PRO A 74 -9.84 -6.68 1.43
CA PRO A 74 -9.50 -7.20 0.12
C PRO A 74 -8.45 -6.32 -0.55
N TYR A 75 -7.53 -6.91 -1.29
CA TYR A 75 -6.54 -6.16 -2.06
C TYR A 75 -6.43 -6.66 -3.49
N ARG A 76 -5.84 -5.82 -4.34
CA ARG A 76 -5.54 -6.13 -5.74
C ARG A 76 -4.13 -5.68 -6.09
N ASP A 77 -3.58 -6.25 -7.16
CA ASP A 77 -2.30 -5.82 -7.72
C ASP A 77 -2.49 -4.47 -8.45
N VAL A 78 -1.69 -3.49 -8.05
CA VAL A 78 -1.71 -2.14 -8.66
C VAL A 78 -0.34 -1.68 -9.15
N ARG A 79 0.70 -2.48 -8.93
CA ARG A 79 2.12 -2.31 -9.33
C ARG A 79 2.51 -0.92 -9.81
N GLY A 80 2.85 -0.03 -8.88
CA GLY A 80 3.24 1.34 -9.18
C GLY A 80 2.11 2.26 -9.66
N GLY A 81 0.89 1.74 -9.69
CA GLY A 81 -0.31 2.51 -10.05
C GLY A 81 -0.92 3.25 -8.86
N THR A 82 -2.10 3.79 -9.07
CA THR A 82 -2.85 4.57 -8.08
C THR A 82 -3.38 3.67 -6.96
N THR A 83 -3.34 4.16 -5.72
CA THR A 83 -4.00 3.54 -4.57
C THR A 83 -5.49 3.33 -4.86
N PRO A 84 -6.04 2.13 -4.62
CA PRO A 84 -7.45 1.87 -4.87
C PRO A 84 -8.35 2.73 -3.98
N SER A 85 -9.51 3.13 -4.48
CA SER A 85 -10.51 3.89 -3.70
C SER A 85 -11.10 3.10 -2.53
N SER A 86 -11.04 1.76 -2.60
CA SER A 86 -11.44 0.84 -1.53
C SER A 86 -10.54 -0.39 -1.50
N GLY A 87 -10.42 -1.02 -0.34
CA GLY A 87 -9.48 -2.12 -0.15
C GLY A 87 -8.03 -1.66 -0.13
N GLY A 88 -7.13 -2.60 -0.41
CA GLY A 88 -5.70 -2.37 -0.53
C GLY A 88 -5.17 -2.55 -1.95
N GLY A 89 -3.97 -2.06 -2.21
CA GLY A 89 -3.23 -2.29 -3.44
C GLY A 89 -1.85 -2.87 -3.15
N LEU A 90 -1.51 -4.02 -3.73
CA LEU A 90 -0.12 -4.47 -3.79
C LEU A 90 0.62 -3.54 -4.75
N TRP A 91 1.45 -2.67 -4.19
CA TRP A 91 2.12 -1.61 -4.95
C TRP A 91 3.50 -2.01 -5.44
N LEU A 92 4.26 -2.75 -4.62
CA LEU A 92 5.58 -3.29 -4.96
C LEU A 92 5.78 -4.68 -4.34
N GLY A 93 6.76 -5.42 -4.84
CA GLY A 93 7.18 -6.69 -4.27
C GLY A 93 6.25 -7.84 -4.63
N SER A 94 6.12 -8.80 -3.73
CA SER A 94 5.33 -10.03 -3.89
C SER A 94 4.27 -10.14 -2.80
N ASP A 95 3.14 -10.75 -3.11
CA ASP A 95 2.14 -11.14 -2.11
C ASP A 95 2.22 -12.63 -1.74
N ALA A 96 3.04 -13.41 -2.44
CA ALA A 96 3.25 -14.82 -2.09
C ALA A 96 3.83 -14.93 -0.66
N VAL A 97 3.23 -15.80 0.13
CA VAL A 97 3.54 -15.91 1.57
C VAL A 97 4.61 -16.94 1.91
N ASP A 98 5.31 -17.45 0.89
CA ASP A 98 6.31 -18.51 1.01
C ASP A 98 7.51 -18.38 0.03
N ASP A 99 7.68 -17.18 -0.57
CA ASP A 99 8.74 -16.94 -1.57
C ASP A 99 10.00 -16.26 -0.99
N GLY A 100 10.03 -16.01 0.32
CA GLY A 100 11.13 -15.35 1.00
C GLY A 100 11.26 -13.86 0.67
N SER A 101 10.28 -13.29 -0.01
CA SER A 101 10.28 -11.91 -0.47
C SER A 101 9.40 -11.00 0.39
N TRP A 102 9.29 -9.75 0.04
CA TRP A 102 8.46 -8.78 0.74
C TRP A 102 7.37 -8.23 -0.18
N GLY A 103 6.21 -7.91 0.40
CA GLY A 103 5.11 -7.25 -0.29
C GLY A 103 4.81 -5.88 0.31
N TYR A 104 4.58 -4.87 -0.54
CA TYR A 104 4.26 -3.51 -0.12
C TYR A 104 2.84 -3.16 -0.53
N PHE A 105 2.01 -2.94 0.48
CA PHE A 105 0.58 -2.66 0.30
C PHE A 105 0.24 -1.24 0.69
N VAL A 106 -0.60 -0.60 -0.11
CA VAL A 106 -1.06 0.77 0.10
C VAL A 106 -2.59 0.83 0.17
N GLY A 107 -3.11 1.72 0.98
CA GLY A 107 -4.55 1.94 1.07
C GLY A 107 -4.87 3.26 1.74
N HIS A 108 -6.11 3.73 1.57
CA HIS A 108 -6.54 5.01 2.09
C HIS A 108 -6.93 4.97 3.57
N ASN A 109 -6.61 6.07 4.26
CA ASN A 109 -7.18 6.47 5.54
C ASN A 109 -7.61 7.95 5.46
N PRO A 110 -8.89 8.29 5.68
CA PRO A 110 -9.97 7.36 6.04
C PRO A 110 -10.30 6.37 4.93
N GLY A 111 -10.65 5.14 5.29
CA GLY A 111 -10.98 4.07 4.37
C GLY A 111 -10.56 2.70 4.89
N SER A 112 -10.40 1.75 3.98
CA SER A 112 -10.14 0.34 4.32
C SER A 112 -8.83 0.12 5.09
N PHE A 113 -7.85 1.02 4.97
CA PHE A 113 -6.58 0.95 5.68
C PHE A 113 -6.54 1.75 7.00
N ALA A 114 -7.68 2.28 7.46
CA ALA A 114 -7.75 2.94 8.77
C ALA A 114 -7.20 2.06 9.92
N PRO A 115 -7.45 0.72 9.97
CA PRO A 115 -6.92 -0.14 11.01
C PRO A 115 -5.38 -0.22 11.06
N VAL A 116 -4.68 0.08 9.96
CA VAL A 116 -3.21 0.08 9.93
C VAL A 116 -2.61 1.09 10.92
N ARG A 117 -3.33 2.17 11.21
CA ARG A 117 -2.87 3.21 12.15
C ARG A 117 -2.86 2.78 13.62
N SER A 118 -3.66 1.78 13.99
CA SER A 118 -3.71 1.26 15.37
C SER A 118 -2.63 0.24 15.66
N LEU A 119 -1.96 -0.30 14.62
CA LEU A 119 -0.94 -1.33 14.77
C LEU A 119 0.27 -0.84 15.55
N SER A 120 0.75 -1.73 16.39
CA SER A 120 1.93 -1.56 17.24
C SER A 120 2.84 -2.77 17.12
N SER A 121 4.10 -2.66 17.55
CA SER A 121 5.03 -3.80 17.57
C SER A 121 4.45 -4.95 18.39
N GLY A 122 4.45 -6.15 17.82
CA GLY A 122 3.89 -7.37 18.40
C GLY A 122 2.50 -7.75 17.88
N ASP A 123 1.77 -6.82 17.25
CA ASP A 123 0.47 -7.10 16.66
C ASP A 123 0.58 -8.04 15.45
N ALA A 124 -0.51 -8.73 15.13
CA ALA A 124 -0.57 -9.68 14.04
C ALA A 124 -1.17 -9.03 12.77
N VAL A 125 -0.58 -9.36 11.63
CA VAL A 125 -1.12 -9.10 10.30
C VAL A 125 -1.22 -10.43 9.58
N VAL A 126 -2.41 -10.79 9.07
CA VAL A 126 -2.57 -12.00 8.27
C VAL A 126 -2.67 -11.63 6.80
N VAL A 127 -1.97 -12.37 5.97
CA VAL A 127 -2.09 -12.29 4.51
C VAL A 127 -2.65 -13.60 4.00
N CYS A 128 -3.71 -13.52 3.20
CA CYS A 128 -4.12 -14.57 2.30
C CYS A 128 -3.77 -14.10 0.89
N ASP A 129 -2.74 -14.67 0.30
CA ASP A 129 -2.25 -14.27 -1.01
C ASP A 129 -3.26 -14.60 -2.13
N ARG A 130 -3.01 -14.12 -3.33
CA ARG A 130 -3.93 -14.33 -4.46
C ARG A 130 -4.00 -15.78 -4.96
N SER A 131 -3.07 -16.63 -4.52
CA SER A 131 -3.10 -18.08 -4.74
C SER A 131 -3.82 -18.84 -3.62
N GLY A 132 -4.17 -18.18 -2.52
CA GLY A 132 -4.87 -18.78 -1.37
C GLY A 132 -3.92 -19.24 -0.26
N GLY A 133 -2.60 -19.02 -0.39
CA GLY A 133 -1.64 -19.23 0.69
C GLY A 133 -1.91 -18.25 1.83
N GLN A 134 -1.82 -18.71 3.09
CA GLN A 134 -2.07 -17.87 4.26
C GLN A 134 -0.88 -17.86 5.19
N ARG A 135 -0.54 -16.67 5.71
CA ARG A 135 0.50 -16.51 6.72
C ARG A 135 0.20 -15.36 7.67
N THR A 136 0.56 -15.57 8.93
CA THR A 136 0.52 -14.53 9.96
C THR A 136 1.92 -13.97 10.16
N TYR A 137 2.02 -12.65 10.06
CA TYR A 137 3.23 -11.87 10.30
C TYR A 137 3.07 -11.09 11.60
N THR A 138 4.17 -10.86 12.31
CA THR A 138 4.19 -10.05 13.53
C THR A 138 4.76 -8.67 13.21
N VAL A 139 4.10 -7.60 13.61
CA VAL A 139 4.59 -6.23 13.45
C VAL A 139 5.93 -6.07 14.15
N ARG A 140 6.95 -5.63 13.41
CA ARG A 140 8.34 -5.42 13.87
C ARG A 140 8.70 -3.95 13.98
N ASP A 141 8.17 -3.12 13.07
CA ASP A 141 8.49 -1.70 13.02
C ASP A 141 7.26 -0.89 12.60
N VAL A 142 7.07 0.25 13.25
CA VAL A 142 6.04 1.24 12.93
C VAL A 142 6.68 2.61 12.94
N PHE A 143 6.55 3.34 11.86
CA PHE A 143 7.14 4.67 11.75
C PHE A 143 6.35 5.57 10.81
N GLN A 144 6.61 6.86 10.90
CA GLN A 144 6.01 7.86 10.01
C GLN A 144 7.06 8.45 9.07
N VAL A 145 6.58 8.82 7.89
CA VAL A 145 7.38 9.55 6.88
C VAL A 145 6.51 10.63 6.26
N GLU A 146 7.13 11.67 5.71
CA GLU A 146 6.41 12.66 4.90
C GLU A 146 5.78 11.99 3.67
N GLU A 147 4.64 12.49 3.21
CA GLU A 147 3.99 12.01 1.97
C GLU A 147 4.90 12.14 0.75
N THR A 148 5.83 13.09 0.79
CA THR A 148 6.85 13.33 -0.24
C THR A 148 8.04 12.38 -0.16
N ALA A 149 8.12 11.52 0.86
CA ALA A 149 9.21 10.56 1.00
C ALA A 149 9.27 9.65 -0.22
N THR A 150 10.49 9.42 -0.73
CA THR A 150 10.70 8.57 -1.89
C THR A 150 11.01 7.13 -1.46
N TRP A 151 10.82 6.18 -2.37
CA TRP A 151 11.23 4.79 -2.15
C TRP A 151 12.68 4.67 -1.64
N LYS A 152 13.60 5.45 -2.23
CA LYS A 152 15.01 5.45 -1.83
C LYS A 152 15.21 5.77 -0.34
N THR A 153 14.35 6.61 0.23
CA THR A 153 14.43 7.02 1.64
C THR A 153 14.06 5.88 2.60
N ILE A 154 13.11 5.04 2.21
CA ILE A 154 12.53 4.02 3.09
C ILE A 154 12.97 2.59 2.77
N ALA A 155 13.45 2.33 1.56
CA ALA A 155 13.70 0.98 1.05
C ALA A 155 14.52 0.10 2.00
N SER A 156 15.66 0.58 2.48
CA SER A 156 16.53 -0.20 3.37
C SER A 156 15.86 -0.55 4.71
N ARG A 157 14.96 0.30 5.19
CA ARG A 157 14.24 0.07 6.44
C ARG A 157 13.13 -0.96 6.30
N VAL A 158 12.50 -1.04 5.13
CA VAL A 158 11.33 -1.91 4.92
C VAL A 158 11.67 -3.25 4.27
N THR A 159 12.81 -3.38 3.56
CA THR A 159 13.17 -4.61 2.84
C THR A 159 14.16 -5.51 3.59
N GLY A 160 14.63 -5.11 4.76
CA GLY A 160 15.67 -5.83 5.53
C GLY A 160 15.16 -7.04 6.31
N TYR A 161 13.87 -7.36 6.23
CA TYR A 161 13.23 -8.38 7.06
C TYR A 161 13.06 -9.75 6.38
N GLY A 162 13.52 -9.88 5.15
CA GLY A 162 13.24 -11.07 4.34
C GLY A 162 11.78 -11.14 3.96
N GLU A 163 11.15 -12.30 4.14
CA GLU A 163 9.72 -12.44 3.89
C GLU A 163 8.91 -11.61 4.88
N SER A 164 8.22 -10.61 4.36
CA SER A 164 7.54 -9.60 5.18
C SER A 164 6.45 -8.87 4.41
N VAL A 165 5.59 -8.20 5.14
CA VAL A 165 4.59 -7.30 4.58
C VAL A 165 4.79 -5.90 5.10
N VAL A 166 4.68 -4.94 4.20
CA VAL A 166 4.75 -3.50 4.49
C VAL A 166 3.40 -2.90 4.17
N LEU A 167 2.80 -2.22 5.13
CA LEU A 167 1.51 -1.55 4.99
C LEU A 167 1.74 -0.04 5.09
N GLN A 168 1.19 0.73 4.15
CA GLN A 168 1.24 2.18 4.17
C GLN A 168 -0.16 2.77 4.07
N THR A 169 -0.42 3.78 4.90
CA THR A 169 -1.63 4.60 4.82
C THR A 169 -1.35 6.03 5.27
N CYS A 170 -2.26 6.96 4.95
CA CYS A 170 -2.15 8.34 5.40
C CYS A 170 -2.30 8.44 6.93
N ALA A 171 -1.38 9.18 7.58
CA ALA A 171 -1.45 9.50 9.00
C ALA A 171 -2.16 10.83 9.28
N GLY A 172 -2.32 11.68 8.27
CA GLY A 172 -2.75 13.08 8.35
C GLY A 172 -1.57 14.04 8.35
N ASP A 173 -1.84 15.32 8.23
CA ASP A 173 -0.84 16.40 8.29
C ASP A 173 0.35 16.21 7.33
N GLY A 174 0.10 15.69 6.14
CA GLY A 174 1.15 15.43 5.14
C GLY A 174 2.08 14.25 5.48
N MET A 175 1.64 13.36 6.37
CA MET A 175 2.40 12.20 6.81
C MET A 175 1.74 10.88 6.40
N ASN A 176 2.57 9.88 6.16
CA ASN A 176 2.16 8.48 6.05
C ASN A 176 2.68 7.69 7.25
N VAL A 177 1.88 6.73 7.72
CA VAL A 177 2.37 5.68 8.62
C VAL A 177 2.75 4.46 7.79
N ILE A 178 3.88 3.87 8.14
CA ILE A 178 4.41 2.64 7.56
C ILE A 178 4.55 1.61 8.67
N VAL A 179 4.02 0.42 8.43
CA VAL A 179 4.09 -0.73 9.31
C VAL A 179 4.83 -1.84 8.58
N VAL A 180 5.82 -2.45 9.22
CA VAL A 180 6.53 -3.63 8.72
C VAL A 180 6.23 -4.80 9.63
N ALA A 181 5.71 -5.91 9.07
CA ALA A 181 5.45 -7.15 9.78
C ALA A 181 6.20 -8.32 9.12
N ALA A 182 6.85 -9.18 9.95
CA ALA A 182 7.66 -10.30 9.51
C ALA A 182 7.55 -11.50 10.46
#